data_ddd582ea325eb97e252abd5e7d415f7f
#
_entry.id   ddd582ea325eb97e252abd5e7d415f7f
#
_cell.length_a   1.000
_cell.length_b   1.000
_cell.length_c   1.000
_cell.angle_alpha   90.00
_cell.angle_beta   90.00
_cell.angle_gamma   90.00
#
_symmetry.space_group_name_H-M   'P 1'
#
loop_
_entity.id
_entity.type
_entity.pdbx_description
1 polymer ?
#
loop_
_entity_poly.entity_id
_entity_poly.type
_entity_poly.pdbx_seq_one_letter_code
_entity_poly.pdbx_strand_id
1 'polypeptide(L)'
;ADDSADVLATRAIDALDEVVRFDAELAPVLEVLRSAQAQLEDAAHTLSGYLGRKEPDPQRLAELDERLSAWVSLARRYRRPPAELPALLAGWKAELAALDAASDLDALERAEAAAAKAWHTEAERIGRLRRRAAPALSQAVTQAMQPLGMAGGRFEVAVEPAAEPQPHGLDSIEFRVAGHAGSTPRSLAKVASGGELSRLALAIAATTAQGTVGAAGTPPQATLSTLIFDEIDSGVGGTVGDAVGRLMKQLGGRAQVLAVTHLAQVAACADHHFVVAKRLQGGATLSDIHAVDGESRVAEVARMLGGEKLSGMAHAQTLLNAPRSAHEPKARSR
;
A
#
# COMPACT_ATOMS: atom_id res chain seq x y z
N ALA A 1 -0.60 66.29 -50.63
CA ALA A 1 0.81 66.04 -50.92
C ALA A 1 1.60 67.31 -51.23
N ASP A 2 0.97 68.40 -51.52
CA ASP A 2 1.66 69.67 -51.87
C ASP A 2 2.22 70.47 -50.68
N ASP A 3 1.99 70.01 -49.47
CA ASP A 3 2.40 70.65 -48.21
C ASP A 3 3.36 69.73 -47.37
N SER A 4 4.10 68.87 -47.98
CA SER A 4 5.09 68.13 -47.21
C SER A 4 6.28 69.03 -46.80
N ALA A 5 6.85 68.79 -45.62
CA ALA A 5 7.95 69.61 -45.12
C ALA A 5 9.15 69.66 -46.11
N ASP A 6 9.39 68.58 -46.85
CA ASP A 6 10.40 68.49 -47.89
C ASP A 6 10.07 69.41 -49.10
N VAL A 7 8.85 69.42 -49.59
CA VAL A 7 8.42 70.32 -50.66
C VAL A 7 8.50 71.77 -50.24
N LEU A 8 8.17 72.08 -49.00
CA LEU A 8 8.28 73.45 -48.47
C LEU A 8 9.74 73.86 -48.32
N ALA A 9 10.61 72.96 -47.86
CA ALA A 9 12.03 73.18 -47.77
C ALA A 9 12.65 73.38 -49.19
N THR A 10 12.30 72.60 -50.19
CA THR A 10 12.72 72.75 -51.58
C THR A 10 12.31 74.12 -52.12
N ARG A 11 11.07 74.54 -51.97
CA ARG A 11 10.62 75.88 -52.44
C ARG A 11 11.38 77.03 -51.76
N ALA A 12 11.65 76.88 -50.44
CA ALA A 12 12.40 77.92 -49.73
C ALA A 12 13.89 77.97 -50.21
N ILE A 13 14.51 76.83 -50.49
CA ILE A 13 15.84 76.69 -51.02
C ILE A 13 15.94 77.34 -52.43
N ASP A 14 14.99 76.98 -53.33
CA ASP A 14 14.93 77.53 -54.69
C ASP A 14 14.80 79.08 -54.69
N ALA A 15 13.90 79.61 -53.85
CA ALA A 15 13.74 81.04 -53.73
C ALA A 15 14.93 81.77 -53.17
N LEU A 16 15.62 81.15 -52.19
CA LEU A 16 16.89 81.72 -51.65
C LEU A 16 18.05 81.59 -52.60
N ASP A 17 18.16 80.54 -53.40
CA ASP A 17 19.20 80.32 -54.38
C ASP A 17 19.26 81.44 -55.50
N GLU A 18 18.04 81.94 -55.81
CA GLU A 18 17.95 83.09 -56.73
C GLU A 18 18.41 84.40 -56.07
N VAL A 19 18.14 84.62 -54.76
CA VAL A 19 18.50 85.87 -54.07
C VAL A 19 19.94 85.85 -53.58
N VAL A 20 20.57 84.77 -53.22
CA VAL A 20 21.96 84.65 -52.78
C VAL A 20 22.94 85.23 -53.85
N ARG A 21 22.56 85.18 -55.12
CA ARG A 21 23.36 85.79 -56.20
C ARG A 21 23.50 87.30 -56.07
N PHE A 22 22.61 87.93 -55.38
CA PHE A 22 22.57 89.38 -55.18
C PHE A 22 22.94 89.81 -53.77
N ASP A 23 22.76 88.90 -52.77
CA ASP A 23 23.13 89.10 -51.37
C ASP A 23 23.80 87.89 -50.78
N ALA A 24 25.14 87.94 -50.68
CA ALA A 24 25.93 86.84 -50.19
C ALA A 24 25.81 86.57 -48.69
N GLU A 25 25.22 87.48 -47.90
CA GLU A 25 24.96 87.26 -46.45
C GLU A 25 23.95 86.21 -46.22
N LEU A 26 23.11 85.86 -47.19
CA LEU A 26 22.11 84.78 -47.11
C LEU A 26 22.66 83.38 -47.36
N ALA A 27 23.89 83.21 -47.80
CA ALA A 27 24.52 81.93 -48.08
C ALA A 27 24.51 80.97 -46.85
N PRO A 28 24.79 81.41 -45.62
CA PRO A 28 24.71 80.51 -44.45
C PRO A 28 23.28 80.02 -44.18
N VAL A 29 22.29 80.83 -44.48
CA VAL A 29 20.85 80.43 -44.30
C VAL A 29 20.46 79.34 -45.29
N LEU A 30 20.97 79.45 -46.55
CA LEU A 30 20.73 78.48 -47.59
C LEU A 30 21.36 77.12 -47.23
N GLU A 31 22.57 77.11 -46.68
CA GLU A 31 23.25 75.91 -46.23
C GLU A 31 22.49 75.20 -45.04
N VAL A 32 21.96 75.99 -44.12
CA VAL A 32 21.13 75.43 -43.04
C VAL A 32 19.83 74.78 -43.58
N LEU A 33 19.19 75.43 -44.56
CA LEU A 33 17.97 74.86 -45.17
C LEU A 33 18.28 73.60 -45.98
N ARG A 34 19.39 73.50 -46.69
CA ARG A 34 19.82 72.30 -47.39
C ARG A 34 20.17 71.18 -46.42
N SER A 35 20.78 71.47 -45.31
CA SER A 35 21.02 70.52 -44.24
C SER A 35 19.72 70.01 -43.62
N ALA A 36 18.75 70.89 -43.37
CA ALA A 36 17.41 70.50 -42.84
C ALA A 36 16.65 69.62 -43.84
N GLN A 37 16.75 69.94 -45.16
CA GLN A 37 16.11 69.09 -46.19
C GLN A 37 16.70 67.70 -46.22
N ALA A 38 18.03 67.56 -46.20
CA ALA A 38 18.64 66.23 -46.14
C ALA A 38 18.21 65.41 -44.90
N GLN A 39 18.06 66.07 -43.75
CA GLN A 39 17.61 65.40 -42.55
C GLN A 39 16.15 64.96 -42.65
N LEU A 40 15.27 65.76 -43.31
CA LEU A 40 13.89 65.38 -43.58
C LEU A 40 13.78 64.20 -44.54
N GLU A 41 14.59 64.16 -45.58
CA GLU A 41 14.65 63.05 -46.53
C GLU A 41 15.12 61.74 -45.84
N ASP A 42 16.15 61.81 -44.98
CA ASP A 42 16.63 60.67 -44.21
C ASP A 42 15.60 60.16 -43.21
N ALA A 43 14.92 61.08 -42.54
CA ALA A 43 13.79 60.75 -41.65
C ALA A 43 12.63 60.09 -42.41
N ALA A 44 12.28 60.61 -43.59
CA ALA A 44 11.21 60.04 -44.43
C ALA A 44 11.59 58.62 -44.94
N HIS A 45 12.85 58.45 -45.35
CA HIS A 45 13.37 57.12 -45.73
C HIS A 45 13.33 56.13 -44.58
N THR A 46 13.78 56.55 -43.42
CA THR A 46 13.73 55.72 -42.19
C THR A 46 12.32 55.30 -41.81
N LEU A 47 11.39 56.25 -41.85
CA LEU A 47 9.95 55.98 -41.59
C LEU A 47 9.35 55.05 -42.64
N SER A 48 9.64 55.24 -43.90
CA SER A 48 9.19 54.37 -44.98
C SER A 48 9.71 52.92 -44.79
N GLY A 49 10.98 52.77 -44.44
CA GLY A 49 11.56 51.47 -44.09
C GLY A 49 10.93 50.82 -42.84
N TYR A 50 10.58 51.65 -41.86
CA TYR A 50 9.89 51.17 -40.67
C TYR A 50 8.47 50.69 -41.01
N LEU A 51 7.68 51.44 -41.79
CA LEU A 51 6.34 51.08 -42.22
C LEU A 51 6.33 49.79 -43.06
N GLY A 52 7.26 49.65 -44.03
CA GLY A 52 7.37 48.48 -44.86
C GLY A 52 7.68 47.20 -44.06
N ARG A 53 8.42 47.32 -42.92
CA ARG A 53 8.65 46.21 -42.00
C ARG A 53 7.45 45.88 -41.11
N LYS A 54 6.50 46.82 -40.98
CA LYS A 54 5.28 46.69 -40.18
C LYS A 54 4.04 46.34 -40.99
N GLU A 55 4.13 46.31 -42.29
CA GLU A 55 3.03 45.86 -43.12
C GLU A 55 2.81 44.38 -42.83
N PRO A 56 1.57 43.99 -42.43
CA PRO A 56 1.24 42.60 -42.27
C PRO A 56 1.43 41.84 -43.59
N ASP A 57 2.17 40.75 -43.57
CA ASP A 57 2.30 39.86 -44.71
C ASP A 57 0.92 39.27 -45.06
N PRO A 58 0.30 39.69 -46.19
CA PRO A 58 -1.05 39.25 -46.56
C PRO A 58 -1.13 37.73 -46.75
N GLN A 59 -0.05 37.11 -47.18
CA GLN A 59 0.01 35.67 -47.41
C GLN A 59 0.04 34.96 -46.09
N ARG A 60 0.80 35.45 -45.14
CA ARG A 60 0.84 34.88 -43.77
C ARG A 60 -0.48 35.06 -43.04
N LEU A 61 -1.18 36.19 -43.24
CA LEU A 61 -2.51 36.42 -42.70
C LEU A 61 -3.53 35.39 -43.21
N ALA A 62 -3.52 35.18 -44.56
CA ALA A 62 -4.38 34.15 -45.18
C ALA A 62 -4.11 32.77 -44.68
N GLU A 63 -2.86 32.36 -44.51
CA GLU A 63 -2.47 31.07 -43.94
C GLU A 63 -3.00 30.89 -42.49
N LEU A 64 -2.89 31.93 -41.68
CA LEU A 64 -3.36 31.90 -40.31
C LEU A 64 -4.91 31.83 -40.24
N ASP A 65 -5.60 32.54 -41.12
CA ASP A 65 -7.07 32.52 -41.17
C ASP A 65 -7.58 31.15 -41.63
N GLU A 66 -6.98 30.57 -42.66
CA GLU A 66 -7.28 29.19 -43.08
C GLU A 66 -7.08 28.18 -41.94
N ARG A 67 -5.98 28.29 -41.22
CA ARG A 67 -5.64 27.42 -40.10
C ARG A 67 -6.62 27.58 -38.94
N LEU A 68 -6.99 28.81 -38.62
CA LEU A 68 -8.00 29.13 -37.58
C LEU A 68 -9.38 28.58 -37.98
N SER A 69 -9.76 28.77 -39.22
CA SER A 69 -11.04 28.25 -39.76
C SER A 69 -11.09 26.73 -39.71
N ALA A 70 -10.00 26.02 -40.02
CA ALA A 70 -9.90 24.59 -39.88
C ALA A 70 -10.04 24.15 -38.43
N TRP A 71 -9.39 24.85 -37.48
CA TRP A 71 -9.50 24.56 -36.06
C TRP A 71 -10.92 24.73 -35.50
N VAL A 72 -11.58 25.83 -35.86
CA VAL A 72 -12.97 26.09 -35.46
C VAL A 72 -13.92 25.05 -36.06
N SER A 73 -13.70 24.67 -37.32
CA SER A 73 -14.47 23.61 -37.98
C SER A 73 -14.34 22.27 -37.26
N LEU A 74 -13.10 21.87 -36.92
CA LEU A 74 -12.83 20.65 -36.14
C LEU A 74 -13.47 20.71 -34.75
N ALA A 75 -13.37 21.84 -34.07
CA ALA A 75 -13.97 22.05 -32.76
C ALA A 75 -15.48 21.82 -32.80
N ARG A 76 -16.16 22.37 -33.81
CA ARG A 76 -17.60 22.17 -34.04
C ARG A 76 -17.93 20.71 -34.38
N ARG A 77 -17.15 20.10 -35.27
CA ARG A 77 -17.36 18.69 -35.69
C ARG A 77 -17.28 17.74 -34.51
N TYR A 78 -16.29 17.92 -33.64
CA TYR A 78 -16.06 17.07 -32.47
C TYR A 78 -16.74 17.56 -31.20
N ARG A 79 -17.45 18.71 -31.25
CA ARG A 79 -18.14 19.31 -30.08
C ARG A 79 -17.22 19.51 -28.89
N ARG A 80 -16.01 20.00 -29.15
CA ARG A 80 -14.99 20.27 -28.16
C ARG A 80 -14.42 21.68 -28.35
N PRO A 81 -14.02 22.37 -27.27
CA PRO A 81 -13.25 23.60 -27.39
C PRO A 81 -11.98 23.39 -28.20
N PRO A 82 -11.55 24.36 -29.03
CA PRO A 82 -10.32 24.25 -29.83
C PRO A 82 -9.09 23.85 -29.03
N ALA A 83 -8.97 24.34 -27.80
CA ALA A 83 -7.86 24.04 -26.90
C ALA A 83 -7.77 22.54 -26.50
N GLU A 84 -8.87 21.82 -26.54
CA GLU A 84 -8.92 20.40 -26.18
C GLU A 84 -8.61 19.47 -27.37
N LEU A 85 -8.60 19.97 -28.61
CA LEU A 85 -8.37 19.15 -29.81
C LEU A 85 -7.02 18.40 -29.79
N PRO A 86 -5.90 19.01 -29.34
CA PRO A 86 -4.64 18.28 -29.24
C PRO A 86 -4.69 17.10 -28.26
N ALA A 87 -5.35 17.27 -27.12
CA ALA A 87 -5.53 16.20 -26.13
C ALA A 87 -6.45 15.09 -26.69
N LEU A 88 -7.51 15.45 -27.38
CA LEU A 88 -8.40 14.51 -28.05
C LEU A 88 -7.66 13.69 -29.11
N LEU A 89 -6.83 14.32 -29.93
CA LEU A 89 -5.99 13.63 -30.91
C LEU A 89 -5.00 12.68 -30.25
N ALA A 90 -4.36 13.11 -29.15
CA ALA A 90 -3.43 12.27 -28.40
C ALA A 90 -4.15 11.05 -27.80
N GLY A 91 -5.37 11.24 -27.27
CA GLY A 91 -6.19 10.16 -26.76
C GLY A 91 -6.55 9.13 -27.85
N TRP A 92 -7.02 9.60 -29.01
CA TRP A 92 -7.32 8.69 -30.13
C TRP A 92 -6.11 7.96 -30.69
N LYS A 93 -4.96 8.61 -30.76
CA LYS A 93 -3.70 7.95 -31.14
C LYS A 93 -3.32 6.82 -30.17
N ALA A 94 -3.49 7.08 -28.87
CA ALA A 94 -3.24 6.05 -27.86
C ALA A 94 -4.24 4.90 -27.94
N GLU A 95 -5.52 5.22 -28.14
CA GLU A 95 -6.59 4.21 -28.32
C GLU A 95 -6.36 3.37 -29.59
N LEU A 96 -6.01 4.01 -30.70
CA LEU A 96 -5.68 3.30 -31.95
C LEU A 96 -4.47 2.37 -31.76
N ALA A 97 -3.41 2.86 -31.11
CA ALA A 97 -2.24 2.04 -30.82
C ALA A 97 -2.57 0.84 -29.89
N ALA A 98 -3.47 1.04 -28.94
CA ALA A 98 -3.94 -0.04 -28.08
C ALA A 98 -4.79 -1.08 -28.87
N LEU A 99 -5.63 -0.62 -29.78
CA LEU A 99 -6.42 -1.51 -30.65
C LEU A 99 -5.53 -2.28 -31.63
N ASP A 100 -4.53 -1.64 -32.21
CA ASP A 100 -3.56 -2.29 -33.09
C ASP A 100 -2.76 -3.36 -32.33
N ALA A 101 -2.29 -3.03 -31.11
CA ALA A 101 -1.59 -3.99 -30.25
C ALA A 101 -2.50 -5.16 -29.84
N ALA A 102 -3.80 -4.90 -29.55
CA ALA A 102 -4.78 -5.93 -29.23
C ALA A 102 -5.15 -6.82 -30.44
N SER A 103 -4.87 -6.36 -31.64
CA SER A 103 -5.13 -7.11 -32.89
C SER A 103 -3.93 -7.95 -33.36
N ASP A 104 -2.75 -7.75 -32.72
CA ASP A 104 -1.56 -8.57 -33.00
C ASP A 104 -1.64 -9.90 -32.20
N LEU A 105 -2.37 -10.86 -32.79
CA LEU A 105 -2.61 -12.17 -32.18
C LEU A 105 -1.31 -12.92 -31.91
N ASP A 106 -0.36 -12.87 -32.82
CA ASP A 106 0.95 -13.53 -32.64
C ASP A 106 1.76 -12.96 -31.49
N ALA A 107 1.68 -11.65 -31.28
CA ALA A 107 2.34 -11.01 -30.14
C ALA A 107 1.67 -11.38 -28.82
N LEU A 108 0.33 -11.43 -28.79
CA LEU A 108 -0.44 -11.83 -27.62
C LEU A 108 -0.21 -13.30 -27.27
N GLU A 109 -0.21 -14.21 -28.22
CA GLU A 109 0.10 -15.63 -28.01
C GLU A 109 1.53 -15.84 -27.47
N ARG A 110 2.50 -15.12 -28.01
CA ARG A 110 3.89 -15.15 -27.47
C ARG A 110 3.98 -14.62 -26.04
N ALA A 111 3.25 -13.54 -25.75
CA ALA A 111 3.21 -12.96 -24.42
C ALA A 111 2.53 -13.90 -23.40
N GLU A 112 1.40 -14.52 -23.80
CA GLU A 112 0.71 -15.53 -23.00
C GLU A 112 1.62 -16.73 -22.72
N ALA A 113 2.25 -17.30 -23.74
CA ALA A 113 3.13 -18.44 -23.59
C ALA A 113 4.34 -18.13 -22.67
N ALA A 114 4.91 -16.92 -22.80
CA ALA A 114 5.99 -16.47 -21.94
C ALA A 114 5.53 -16.31 -20.47
N ALA A 115 4.37 -15.71 -20.25
CA ALA A 115 3.77 -15.54 -18.93
C ALA A 115 3.42 -16.89 -18.28
N ALA A 116 2.80 -17.79 -19.04
CA ALA A 116 2.47 -19.15 -18.60
C ALA A 116 3.71 -19.92 -18.19
N LYS A 117 4.80 -19.86 -18.95
CA LYS A 117 6.06 -20.49 -18.64
C LYS A 117 6.69 -19.91 -17.35
N ALA A 118 6.70 -18.59 -17.21
CA ALA A 118 7.22 -17.93 -16.02
C ALA A 118 6.40 -18.30 -14.78
N TRP A 119 5.07 -18.29 -14.88
CA TRP A 119 4.17 -18.71 -13.82
C TRP A 119 4.40 -20.17 -13.43
N HIS A 120 4.48 -21.09 -14.38
CA HIS A 120 4.75 -22.51 -14.11
C HIS A 120 6.07 -22.71 -13.35
N THR A 121 7.13 -22.05 -13.81
CA THR A 121 8.46 -22.13 -13.16
C THR A 121 8.39 -21.68 -11.70
N GLU A 122 7.69 -20.57 -11.42
CA GLU A 122 7.53 -20.04 -10.07
C GLU A 122 6.61 -20.93 -9.21
N ALA A 123 5.51 -21.43 -9.77
CA ALA A 123 4.59 -22.34 -9.09
C ALA A 123 5.29 -23.66 -8.66
N GLU A 124 6.12 -24.24 -9.52
CA GLU A 124 6.96 -25.40 -9.18
C GLU A 124 7.99 -25.08 -8.07
N ARG A 125 8.61 -23.87 -8.15
CA ARG A 125 9.55 -23.42 -7.12
C ARG A 125 8.87 -23.34 -5.76
N ILE A 126 7.68 -22.73 -5.71
CA ILE A 126 6.87 -22.62 -4.49
C ILE A 126 6.47 -24.02 -3.99
N GLY A 127 6.04 -24.92 -4.86
CA GLY A 127 5.66 -26.28 -4.50
C GLY A 127 6.82 -27.05 -3.86
N ARG A 128 8.04 -26.93 -4.39
CA ARG A 128 9.24 -27.51 -3.78
C ARG A 128 9.50 -26.97 -2.36
N LEU A 129 9.35 -25.65 -2.17
CA LEU A 129 9.52 -25.01 -0.86
C LEU A 129 8.47 -25.48 0.15
N ARG A 130 7.20 -25.59 -0.27
CA ARG A 130 6.10 -26.09 0.56
C ARG A 130 6.35 -27.52 1.02
N ARG A 131 6.67 -28.42 0.10
CA ARG A 131 6.98 -29.83 0.42
C ARG A 131 8.18 -29.98 1.34
N ARG A 132 9.18 -29.09 1.22
CA ARG A 132 10.33 -29.06 2.13
C ARG A 132 9.97 -28.55 3.52
N ALA A 133 9.09 -27.55 3.63
CA ALA A 133 8.72 -26.93 4.90
C ALA A 133 7.65 -27.74 5.68
N ALA A 134 6.76 -28.44 4.97
CA ALA A 134 5.63 -29.14 5.56
C ALA A 134 6.00 -30.14 6.67
N PRO A 135 7.03 -31.01 6.55
CA PRO A 135 7.39 -31.94 7.62
C PRO A 135 7.87 -31.23 8.89
N ALA A 136 8.66 -30.17 8.76
CA ALA A 136 9.16 -29.40 9.91
C ALA A 136 8.01 -28.72 10.67
N LEU A 137 7.07 -28.10 9.95
CA LEU A 137 5.89 -27.49 10.54
C LEU A 137 4.99 -28.56 11.20
N SER A 138 4.77 -29.68 10.53
CA SER A 138 3.97 -30.80 11.07
C SER A 138 4.56 -31.30 12.40
N GLN A 139 5.87 -31.48 12.47
CA GLN A 139 6.53 -31.92 13.69
C GLN A 139 6.47 -30.90 14.80
N ALA A 140 6.76 -29.63 14.49
CA ALA A 140 6.77 -28.57 15.49
C ALA A 140 5.37 -28.34 16.10
N VAL A 141 4.30 -28.30 15.28
CA VAL A 141 2.92 -28.20 15.77
C VAL A 141 2.52 -29.44 16.55
N THR A 142 2.88 -30.64 16.08
CA THR A 142 2.63 -31.89 16.82
C THR A 142 3.25 -31.84 18.21
N GLN A 143 4.45 -31.33 18.37
CA GLN A 143 5.09 -31.18 19.68
C GLN A 143 4.39 -30.13 20.55
N ALA A 144 4.00 -28.99 19.96
CA ALA A 144 3.33 -27.91 20.68
C ALA A 144 1.95 -28.31 21.19
N MET A 145 1.22 -29.18 20.48
CA MET A 145 -0.12 -29.62 20.89
C MET A 145 -0.13 -30.68 22.02
N GLN A 146 0.97 -31.42 22.26
CA GLN A 146 1.00 -32.46 23.28
C GLN A 146 0.59 -31.96 24.69
N PRO A 147 1.17 -30.88 25.23
CA PRO A 147 0.82 -30.37 26.54
C PRO A 147 -0.56 -29.71 26.59
N LEU A 148 -1.20 -29.46 25.43
CA LEU A 148 -2.50 -28.77 25.33
C LEU A 148 -3.69 -29.75 25.41
N GLY A 149 -3.53 -30.93 25.99
CA GLY A 149 -4.58 -31.94 26.14
C GLY A 149 -4.81 -32.79 24.89
N MET A 150 -3.88 -32.81 23.95
CA MET A 150 -3.90 -33.60 22.73
C MET A 150 -2.71 -34.61 22.73
N ALA A 151 -2.50 -35.27 23.86
CA ALA A 151 -1.41 -36.23 24.04
C ALA A 151 -1.54 -37.42 23.08
N GLY A 152 -0.44 -37.75 22.38
CA GLY A 152 -0.41 -38.78 21.34
C GLY A 152 -1.07 -38.38 20.03
N GLY A 153 -1.62 -37.16 19.96
CA GLY A 153 -2.16 -36.61 18.73
C GLY A 153 -1.07 -36.19 17.73
N ARG A 154 -1.47 -36.02 16.48
CA ARG A 154 -0.56 -35.68 15.38
C ARG A 154 -1.17 -34.61 14.48
N PHE A 155 -0.35 -33.65 14.10
CA PHE A 155 -0.67 -32.65 13.09
C PHE A 155 0.11 -32.95 11.81
N GLU A 156 -0.52 -32.77 10.66
CA GLU A 156 0.04 -33.05 9.36
C GLU A 156 -0.30 -31.91 8.39
N VAL A 157 0.71 -31.45 7.68
CA VAL A 157 0.56 -30.55 6.54
C VAL A 157 0.66 -31.39 5.27
N ALA A 158 -0.49 -31.71 4.68
CA ALA A 158 -0.58 -32.40 3.40
C ALA A 158 -0.38 -31.40 2.26
N VAL A 159 0.57 -31.66 1.37
CA VAL A 159 0.84 -30.89 0.17
C VAL A 159 0.66 -31.83 -1.02
N GLU A 160 -0.49 -31.77 -1.66
CA GLU A 160 -0.88 -32.66 -2.74
C GLU A 160 -0.99 -31.85 -4.05
N PRO A 161 -0.79 -32.47 -5.24
CA PRO A 161 -1.04 -31.79 -6.50
C PRO A 161 -2.50 -31.32 -6.57
N ALA A 162 -2.73 -30.09 -6.96
CA ALA A 162 -4.09 -29.58 -7.23
C ALA A 162 -4.63 -30.22 -8.54
N ALA A 163 -5.94 -30.44 -8.60
CA ALA A 163 -6.59 -30.99 -9.81
C ALA A 163 -6.43 -30.04 -11.01
N GLU A 164 -6.44 -28.73 -10.74
CA GLU A 164 -6.25 -27.68 -11.72
C GLU A 164 -5.27 -26.63 -11.19
N PRO A 165 -4.53 -25.95 -12.08
CA PRO A 165 -3.69 -24.82 -11.69
C PRO A 165 -4.49 -23.74 -10.97
N GLN A 166 -3.96 -23.24 -9.86
CA GLN A 166 -4.61 -22.21 -9.04
C GLN A 166 -3.75 -20.93 -9.02
N PRO A 167 -4.32 -19.75 -8.79
CA PRO A 167 -3.54 -18.50 -8.71
C PRO A 167 -2.38 -18.56 -7.73
N HIS A 168 -2.46 -19.41 -6.69
CA HIS A 168 -1.45 -19.60 -5.66
C HIS A 168 -0.49 -20.78 -5.91
N GLY A 169 -0.56 -21.45 -7.06
CA GLY A 169 0.36 -22.50 -7.47
C GLY A 169 -0.31 -23.80 -7.94
N LEU A 170 0.49 -24.88 -7.98
CA LEU A 170 0.08 -26.18 -8.45
C LEU A 170 -0.28 -27.17 -7.33
N ASP A 171 -0.18 -26.74 -6.06
CA ASP A 171 -0.42 -27.59 -4.91
C ASP A 171 -1.70 -27.20 -4.17
N SER A 172 -2.44 -28.21 -3.72
CA SER A 172 -3.47 -28.10 -2.69
C SER A 172 -2.82 -28.35 -1.32
N ILE A 173 -3.08 -27.46 -0.37
CA ILE A 173 -2.53 -27.58 0.98
C ILE A 173 -3.68 -27.84 1.94
N GLU A 174 -3.59 -28.94 2.69
CA GLU A 174 -4.55 -29.29 3.70
C GLU A 174 -3.89 -29.53 5.04
N PHE A 175 -4.44 -28.92 6.10
CA PHE A 175 -4.05 -29.22 7.47
C PHE A 175 -4.94 -30.35 7.99
N ARG A 176 -4.30 -31.44 8.43
CA ARG A 176 -4.94 -32.62 8.99
C ARG A 176 -4.52 -32.79 10.44
N VAL A 177 -5.43 -33.24 11.28
CA VAL A 177 -5.16 -33.49 12.69
C VAL A 177 -5.79 -34.80 13.15
N ALA A 178 -5.02 -35.54 13.94
CA ALA A 178 -5.47 -36.64 14.80
C ALA A 178 -5.37 -36.13 16.23
N GLY A 179 -6.48 -36.01 16.96
CA GLY A 179 -6.52 -35.44 18.32
C GLY A 179 -5.87 -36.34 19.36
N HIS A 180 -5.87 -37.66 19.16
CA HIS A 180 -5.41 -38.67 20.12
C HIS A 180 -4.63 -39.78 19.44
N ALA A 181 -3.84 -40.53 20.20
CA ALA A 181 -3.15 -41.72 19.73
C ALA A 181 -4.13 -42.71 19.08
N GLY A 182 -3.79 -43.20 17.88
CA GLY A 182 -4.58 -44.18 17.14
C GLY A 182 -5.76 -43.60 16.35
N SER A 183 -6.05 -42.30 16.46
CA SER A 183 -7.05 -41.67 15.59
C SER A 183 -6.47 -41.38 14.21
N THR A 184 -7.31 -41.46 13.18
CA THR A 184 -6.91 -41.11 11.81
C THR A 184 -6.88 -39.59 11.62
N PRO A 185 -5.83 -39.02 10.98
CA PRO A 185 -5.82 -37.60 10.65
C PRO A 185 -7.01 -37.20 9.79
N ARG A 186 -7.71 -36.14 10.18
CA ARG A 186 -8.87 -35.58 9.46
C ARG A 186 -8.59 -34.13 9.13
N SER A 187 -9.22 -33.64 8.09
CA SER A 187 -9.21 -32.20 7.75
C SER A 187 -9.55 -31.35 8.97
N LEU A 188 -8.82 -30.26 9.15
CA LEU A 188 -9.07 -29.31 10.23
C LEU A 188 -10.52 -28.78 10.23
N ALA A 189 -11.11 -28.62 9.05
CA ALA A 189 -12.51 -28.21 8.90
C ALA A 189 -13.53 -29.22 9.45
N LYS A 190 -13.09 -30.47 9.76
CA LYS A 190 -13.95 -31.55 10.30
C LYS A 190 -13.70 -31.82 11.79
N VAL A 191 -12.92 -30.96 12.46
CA VAL A 191 -12.70 -31.05 13.91
C VAL A 191 -13.96 -30.59 14.63
N ALA A 192 -14.52 -31.44 15.45
CA ALA A 192 -15.86 -31.24 16.04
C ALA A 192 -15.86 -30.39 17.32
N SER A 193 -14.70 -30.22 18.00
CA SER A 193 -14.63 -29.53 19.30
C SER A 193 -14.03 -28.13 19.14
N GLY A 194 -14.77 -27.09 19.53
CA GLY A 194 -14.32 -25.69 19.54
C GLY A 194 -13.05 -25.50 20.38
N GLY A 195 -13.01 -26.09 21.59
CA GLY A 195 -11.85 -26.01 22.47
C GLY A 195 -10.58 -26.68 21.89
N GLU A 196 -10.72 -27.84 21.22
CA GLU A 196 -9.59 -28.48 20.52
C GLU A 196 -9.09 -27.63 19.38
N LEU A 197 -10.00 -27.05 18.59
CA LEU A 197 -9.66 -26.17 17.48
C LEU A 197 -8.92 -24.92 17.96
N SER A 198 -9.38 -24.28 19.04
CA SER A 198 -8.76 -23.09 19.63
C SER A 198 -7.35 -23.39 20.16
N ARG A 199 -7.17 -24.53 20.83
CA ARG A 199 -5.84 -24.97 21.31
C ARG A 199 -4.88 -25.34 20.16
N LEU A 200 -5.39 -25.96 19.11
CA LEU A 200 -4.60 -26.22 17.91
C LEU A 200 -4.21 -24.92 17.18
N ALA A 201 -5.14 -23.96 17.08
CA ALA A 201 -4.84 -22.64 16.56
C ALA A 201 -3.73 -21.93 17.36
N LEU A 202 -3.77 -22.03 18.70
CA LEU A 202 -2.70 -21.54 19.57
C LEU A 202 -1.37 -22.23 19.30
N ALA A 203 -1.36 -23.57 19.14
CA ALA A 203 -0.14 -24.35 18.85
C ALA A 203 0.47 -23.90 17.50
N ILE A 204 -0.36 -23.73 16.47
CA ILE A 204 0.07 -23.24 15.15
C ILE A 204 0.62 -21.82 15.27
N ALA A 205 -0.11 -20.90 15.91
CA ALA A 205 0.30 -19.51 16.07
C ALA A 205 1.62 -19.38 16.82
N ALA A 206 1.78 -20.10 17.94
CA ALA A 206 3.02 -20.09 18.72
C ALA A 206 4.22 -20.68 17.94
N THR A 207 3.98 -21.73 17.17
CA THR A 207 5.01 -22.38 16.34
C THR A 207 5.44 -21.45 15.20
N THR A 208 4.49 -20.84 14.51
CA THR A 208 4.77 -19.94 13.39
C THR A 208 5.39 -18.61 13.85
N ALA A 209 4.98 -18.10 15.03
CA ALA A 209 5.59 -16.91 15.62
C ALA A 209 7.05 -17.15 16.07
N GLN A 210 7.41 -18.37 16.46
CA GLN A 210 8.79 -18.73 16.84
C GLN A 210 9.67 -18.99 15.61
N GLY A 211 9.05 -19.49 14.55
CA GLY A 211 9.72 -19.93 13.34
C GLY A 211 9.68 -18.91 12.24
N THR A 212 10.67 -18.03 12.18
CA THR A 212 11.26 -17.72 10.88
C THR A 212 12.04 -18.94 10.41
N VAL A 213 11.34 -20.07 10.21
CA VAL A 213 11.94 -21.19 9.49
C VAL A 213 12.05 -20.76 8.04
N GLY A 214 13.18 -20.16 7.69
CA GLY A 214 13.69 -20.22 6.35
C GLY A 214 13.30 -19.12 5.37
N ALA A 215 13.59 -17.88 5.68
CA ALA A 215 14.05 -16.97 4.64
C ALA A 215 15.28 -16.23 5.19
N ALA A 216 16.45 -16.69 4.77
CA ALA A 216 17.67 -15.96 5.02
C ALA A 216 17.51 -14.50 4.52
N GLY A 217 17.54 -13.53 5.43
CA GLY A 217 17.87 -12.18 5.09
C GLY A 217 16.84 -11.07 5.35
N THR A 218 15.61 -11.36 5.73
CA THR A 218 14.69 -10.27 6.11
C THR A 218 14.15 -10.55 7.52
N PRO A 219 14.42 -9.68 8.51
CA PRO A 219 13.71 -9.77 9.77
C PRO A 219 12.23 -9.62 9.44
N PRO A 220 11.33 -10.45 10.02
CA PRO A 220 9.91 -10.23 9.85
C PRO A 220 9.63 -8.82 10.36
N GLN A 221 9.17 -7.94 9.49
CA GLN A 221 8.49 -6.75 9.95
C GLN A 221 7.40 -7.25 10.89
N ALA A 222 7.57 -6.96 12.16
CA ALA A 222 6.60 -7.26 13.19
C ALA A 222 5.34 -6.45 12.88
N THR A 223 4.50 -6.99 12.01
CA THR A 223 3.11 -6.61 11.99
C THR A 223 2.58 -7.01 13.36
N LEU A 224 2.29 -6.02 14.18
CA LEU A 224 1.64 -6.20 15.47
C LEU A 224 0.28 -6.88 15.21
N SER A 225 0.30 -8.21 15.13
CA SER A 225 -0.91 -8.98 14.97
C SER A 225 -1.61 -9.06 16.32
N THR A 226 -2.89 -8.73 16.36
CA THR A 226 -3.74 -9.01 17.52
C THR A 226 -4.39 -10.37 17.33
N LEU A 227 -4.15 -11.26 18.26
CA LEU A 227 -4.72 -12.61 18.30
C LEU A 227 -5.73 -12.69 19.42
N ILE A 228 -6.92 -13.17 19.10
CA ILE A 228 -8.03 -13.31 20.06
C ILE A 228 -8.35 -14.79 20.19
N PHE A 229 -8.30 -15.31 21.42
CA PHE A 229 -8.65 -16.68 21.74
C PHE A 229 -9.87 -16.70 22.63
N ASP A 230 -10.91 -17.35 22.16
CA ASP A 230 -12.14 -17.61 22.89
C ASP A 230 -12.32 -19.11 23.11
N GLU A 231 -12.90 -19.50 24.23
CA GLU A 231 -13.15 -20.90 24.63
C GLU A 231 -11.92 -21.83 24.61
N ILE A 232 -10.71 -21.28 24.67
CA ILE A 232 -9.48 -22.08 24.57
C ILE A 232 -9.31 -23.07 25.72
N ASP A 233 -9.90 -22.79 26.86
CA ASP A 233 -9.89 -23.55 28.10
C ASP A 233 -11.13 -24.43 28.28
N SER A 234 -12.00 -24.50 27.25
CA SER A 234 -13.21 -25.37 27.30
C SER A 234 -12.81 -26.83 27.41
N GLY A 235 -13.33 -27.50 28.42
CA GLY A 235 -13.15 -28.93 28.68
C GLY A 235 -11.76 -29.34 29.19
N VAL A 236 -10.94 -28.40 29.63
CA VAL A 236 -9.60 -28.66 30.18
C VAL A 236 -9.41 -27.97 31.53
N GLY A 237 -8.41 -28.40 32.31
CA GLY A 237 -8.06 -27.85 33.60
C GLY A 237 -6.69 -28.33 34.04
N GLY A 238 -6.27 -27.94 35.25
CA GLY A 238 -5.01 -28.40 35.83
C GLY A 238 -3.79 -28.09 34.94
N THR A 239 -2.96 -29.10 34.71
CA THR A 239 -1.70 -28.95 33.95
C THR A 239 -1.87 -28.49 32.52
N VAL A 240 -3.02 -28.79 31.86
CA VAL A 240 -3.33 -28.31 30.51
C VAL A 240 -3.58 -26.82 30.53
N GLY A 241 -4.34 -26.29 31.51
CA GLY A 241 -4.55 -24.85 31.68
C GLY A 241 -3.23 -24.09 31.91
N ASP A 242 -2.32 -24.66 32.70
CA ASP A 242 -0.97 -24.11 32.88
C ASP A 242 -0.18 -24.05 31.57
N ALA A 243 -0.26 -25.09 30.75
CA ALA A 243 0.42 -25.15 29.45
C ALA A 243 -0.15 -24.12 28.46
N VAL A 244 -1.48 -23.98 28.42
CA VAL A 244 -2.17 -22.96 27.60
C VAL A 244 -1.72 -21.56 28.01
N GLY A 245 -1.77 -21.25 29.33
CA GLY A 245 -1.35 -19.95 29.85
C GLY A 245 0.10 -19.60 29.51
N ARG A 246 1.03 -20.56 29.70
CA ARG A 246 2.44 -20.35 29.34
C ARG A 246 2.65 -20.12 27.86
N LEU A 247 1.99 -20.87 26.99
CA LEU A 247 2.13 -20.73 25.54
C LEU A 247 1.56 -19.39 25.05
N MET A 248 0.43 -18.95 25.62
CA MET A 248 -0.12 -17.61 25.35
C MET A 248 0.83 -16.50 25.80
N LYS A 249 1.41 -16.64 26.99
CA LYS A 249 2.40 -15.68 27.51
C LYS A 249 3.63 -15.57 26.59
N GLN A 250 4.10 -16.71 26.09
CA GLN A 250 5.23 -16.75 25.14
C GLN A 250 4.86 -16.07 23.82
N LEU A 251 3.67 -16.30 23.33
CA LEU A 251 3.15 -15.66 22.12
C LEU A 251 2.98 -14.14 22.31
N GLY A 252 2.54 -13.73 23.52
CA GLY A 252 2.38 -12.32 23.92
C GLY A 252 3.68 -11.50 23.92
N GLY A 253 4.84 -12.15 23.93
CA GLY A 253 6.14 -11.48 23.74
C GLY A 253 6.39 -10.99 22.30
N ARG A 254 5.56 -11.42 21.32
CA ARG A 254 5.73 -11.09 19.90
C ARG A 254 4.47 -10.52 19.24
N ALA A 255 3.32 -10.71 19.83
CA ALA A 255 2.02 -10.28 19.33
C ALA A 255 1.14 -9.82 20.50
N GLN A 256 0.13 -9.01 20.23
CA GLN A 256 -0.91 -8.74 21.22
C GLN A 256 -1.83 -9.95 21.31
N VAL A 257 -1.94 -10.55 22.49
CA VAL A 257 -2.80 -11.71 22.73
C VAL A 257 -3.93 -11.33 23.68
N LEU A 258 -5.16 -11.50 23.26
CA LEU A 258 -6.37 -11.35 24.05
C LEU A 258 -6.99 -12.74 24.25
N ALA A 259 -7.37 -13.08 25.47
CA ALA A 259 -8.01 -14.34 25.80
C ALA A 259 -9.23 -14.14 26.69
N VAL A 260 -10.30 -14.85 26.38
CA VAL A 260 -11.44 -15.01 27.27
C VAL A 260 -11.26 -16.36 27.96
N THR A 261 -11.18 -16.37 29.29
CA THR A 261 -10.87 -17.56 30.08
C THR A 261 -11.66 -17.60 31.39
N HIS A 262 -12.00 -18.81 31.83
CA HIS A 262 -12.56 -19.08 33.15
C HIS A 262 -11.53 -19.80 34.05
N LEU A 263 -10.33 -20.12 33.53
CA LEU A 263 -9.29 -20.80 34.27
C LEU A 263 -8.32 -19.81 34.94
N ALA A 264 -8.17 -19.93 36.27
CA ALA A 264 -7.23 -19.15 37.05
C ALA A 264 -5.78 -19.29 36.56
N GLN A 265 -5.38 -20.47 36.09
CA GLN A 265 -4.05 -20.76 35.57
C GLN A 265 -3.74 -19.93 34.32
N VAL A 266 -4.70 -19.76 33.41
CA VAL A 266 -4.55 -18.95 32.21
C VAL A 266 -4.52 -17.46 32.59
N ALA A 267 -5.48 -17.01 33.41
CA ALA A 267 -5.56 -15.62 33.87
C ALA A 267 -4.31 -15.17 34.64
N ALA A 268 -3.70 -16.06 35.43
CA ALA A 268 -2.47 -15.77 36.17
C ALA A 268 -1.27 -15.49 35.24
N CYS A 269 -1.23 -16.05 34.04
CA CYS A 269 -0.14 -15.86 33.06
C CYS A 269 -0.23 -14.52 32.31
N ALA A 270 -1.36 -13.82 32.33
CA ALA A 270 -1.57 -12.57 31.59
C ALA A 270 -0.75 -11.41 32.17
N ASP A 271 -0.38 -10.43 31.33
CA ASP A 271 0.23 -9.17 31.78
C ASP A 271 -0.84 -8.22 32.34
N HIS A 272 -2.00 -8.18 31.72
CA HIS A 272 -3.16 -7.38 32.08
C HIS A 272 -4.36 -8.30 32.30
N HIS A 273 -5.15 -8.01 33.33
CA HIS A 273 -6.34 -8.79 33.64
C HIS A 273 -7.55 -7.87 33.71
N PHE A 274 -8.60 -8.24 32.96
CA PHE A 274 -9.88 -7.55 32.96
C PHE A 274 -10.96 -8.49 33.44
N VAL A 275 -11.87 -8.00 34.28
CA VAL A 275 -13.01 -8.76 34.78
C VAL A 275 -14.30 -8.25 34.13
N VAL A 276 -15.08 -9.16 33.62
CA VAL A 276 -16.42 -8.87 33.08
C VAL A 276 -17.45 -9.16 34.19
N ALA A 277 -18.11 -8.12 34.67
CA ALA A 277 -19.17 -8.22 35.68
C ALA A 277 -20.55 -7.89 35.08
N LYS A 278 -21.58 -8.66 35.44
CA LYS A 278 -22.96 -8.36 35.07
C LYS A 278 -23.68 -7.79 36.27
N ARG A 279 -24.35 -6.65 36.11
CA ARG A 279 -25.16 -6.01 37.16
C ARG A 279 -26.56 -5.83 36.63
N LEU A 280 -27.55 -6.10 37.52
CA LEU A 280 -28.95 -5.78 37.27
C LEU A 280 -29.21 -4.34 37.73
N GLN A 281 -29.58 -3.46 36.82
CA GLN A 281 -29.96 -2.09 37.13
C GLN A 281 -31.24 -1.75 36.39
N GLY A 282 -32.29 -1.39 37.17
CA GLY A 282 -33.59 -1.00 36.60
C GLY A 282 -34.30 -2.09 35.77
N GLY A 283 -34.07 -3.39 36.04
CA GLY A 283 -34.64 -4.51 35.29
C GLY A 283 -33.85 -4.88 33.99
N ALA A 284 -32.77 -4.15 33.66
CA ALA A 284 -31.86 -4.46 32.56
C ALA A 284 -30.54 -5.04 33.09
N THR A 285 -29.96 -6.00 32.37
CA THR A 285 -28.65 -6.53 32.67
C THR A 285 -27.59 -5.66 31.96
N LEU A 286 -26.75 -4.97 32.72
CA LEU A 286 -25.61 -4.23 32.23
C LEU A 286 -24.34 -5.04 32.43
N SER A 287 -23.50 -5.11 31.42
CA SER A 287 -22.15 -5.68 31.51
C SER A 287 -21.14 -4.58 31.68
N ASP A 288 -20.26 -4.72 32.64
CA ASP A 288 -19.16 -3.81 32.94
C ASP A 288 -17.83 -4.55 32.82
N ILE A 289 -16.79 -3.85 32.32
CA ILE A 289 -15.44 -4.39 32.18
C ILE A 289 -14.49 -3.46 32.92
N HIS A 290 -13.77 -4.02 33.89
CA HIS A 290 -12.78 -3.25 34.66
C HIS A 290 -11.46 -4.00 34.76
N ALA A 291 -10.35 -3.25 34.78
CA ALA A 291 -9.03 -3.80 35.01
C ALA A 291 -8.84 -4.14 36.48
N VAL A 292 -8.15 -5.23 36.76
CA VAL A 292 -7.74 -5.64 38.11
C VAL A 292 -6.24 -5.83 38.18
N ASP A 293 -5.63 -5.33 39.27
CA ASP A 293 -4.19 -5.41 39.56
C ASP A 293 -3.94 -5.65 41.06
N GLY A 294 -2.68 -5.83 41.42
CA GLY A 294 -2.30 -6.00 42.83
C GLY A 294 -3.19 -6.95 43.62
N GLU A 295 -3.73 -6.51 44.73
CA GLU A 295 -4.59 -7.31 45.61
C GLU A 295 -5.93 -7.68 44.95
N SER A 296 -6.50 -6.78 44.15
CA SER A 296 -7.76 -7.06 43.43
C SER A 296 -7.60 -8.19 42.43
N ARG A 297 -6.45 -8.29 41.75
CA ARG A 297 -6.12 -9.40 40.89
C ARG A 297 -5.93 -10.72 41.66
N VAL A 298 -5.28 -10.68 42.81
CA VAL A 298 -5.14 -11.86 43.70
C VAL A 298 -6.51 -12.36 44.11
N ALA A 299 -7.40 -11.45 44.55
CA ALA A 299 -8.77 -11.81 44.94
C ALA A 299 -9.55 -12.43 43.80
N GLU A 300 -9.47 -11.90 42.60
CA GLU A 300 -10.17 -12.46 41.43
C GLU A 300 -9.63 -13.84 41.07
N VAL A 301 -8.30 -14.03 41.00
CA VAL A 301 -7.69 -15.35 40.75
C VAL A 301 -8.07 -16.34 41.83
N ALA A 302 -8.16 -15.94 43.11
CA ALA A 302 -8.64 -16.79 44.21
C ALA A 302 -10.12 -17.15 44.01
N ARG A 303 -10.97 -16.21 43.62
CA ARG A 303 -12.39 -16.47 43.28
C ARG A 303 -12.51 -17.49 42.14
N MET A 304 -11.70 -17.38 41.09
CA MET A 304 -11.63 -18.34 39.97
C MET A 304 -11.20 -19.75 40.43
N LEU A 305 -10.37 -19.84 41.48
CA LEU A 305 -9.97 -21.12 42.10
C LEU A 305 -11.06 -21.77 42.99
N GLY A 306 -12.19 -21.11 43.14
CA GLY A 306 -13.34 -21.65 43.90
C GLY A 306 -13.46 -21.18 45.33
N GLY A 307 -12.77 -20.13 45.75
CA GLY A 307 -13.00 -19.52 47.06
C GLY A 307 -12.02 -18.44 47.49
N GLU A 308 -12.59 -17.46 48.21
CA GLU A 308 -11.84 -16.35 48.84
C GLU A 308 -11.24 -16.72 50.20
N LYS A 309 -11.21 -18.01 50.56
CA LYS A 309 -10.61 -18.47 51.85
C LYS A 309 -9.09 -18.26 51.80
N LEU A 310 -8.45 -18.10 53.00
CA LEU A 310 -7.02 -17.90 53.16
C LEU A 310 -6.15 -18.86 52.30
N SER A 311 -6.55 -20.12 52.16
CA SER A 311 -5.90 -21.10 51.32
C SER A 311 -5.99 -20.78 49.80
N GLY A 312 -7.16 -20.25 49.34
CA GLY A 312 -7.33 -19.80 47.94
C GLY A 312 -6.48 -18.58 47.61
N MET A 313 -6.37 -17.62 48.52
CA MET A 313 -5.51 -16.44 48.38
C MET A 313 -4.05 -16.82 48.32
N ALA A 314 -3.57 -17.71 49.19
CA ALA A 314 -2.17 -18.19 49.16
C ALA A 314 -1.86 -18.94 47.82
N HIS A 315 -2.79 -19.76 47.36
CA HIS A 315 -2.65 -20.45 46.09
C HIS A 315 -2.65 -19.48 44.90
N ALA A 316 -3.55 -18.48 44.87
CA ALA A 316 -3.57 -17.43 43.87
C ALA A 316 -2.25 -16.66 43.82
N GLN A 317 -1.72 -16.28 44.98
CA GLN A 317 -0.42 -15.61 45.12
C GLN A 317 0.73 -16.48 44.54
N THR A 318 0.68 -17.78 44.82
CA THR A 318 1.67 -18.74 44.27
C THR A 318 1.62 -18.82 42.75
N LEU A 319 0.41 -18.88 42.17
CA LEU A 319 0.21 -18.90 40.72
C LEU A 319 0.70 -17.60 40.07
N LEU A 320 0.41 -16.45 40.65
CA LEU A 320 0.82 -15.15 40.13
C LEU A 320 2.33 -14.93 40.23
N ASN A 321 3.00 -15.52 41.25
CA ASN A 321 4.43 -15.41 41.49
C ASN A 321 5.24 -16.55 40.86
N ALA A 322 4.60 -17.55 40.26
CA ALA A 322 5.31 -18.67 39.62
C ALA A 322 6.28 -18.15 38.56
N PRO A 323 7.54 -18.66 38.51
CA PRO A 323 8.53 -18.20 37.56
C PRO A 323 8.03 -18.47 36.13
N ARG A 324 7.90 -17.36 35.39
CA ARG A 324 7.37 -17.31 34.01
C ARG A 324 8.43 -17.63 32.95
N SER A 325 9.56 -18.22 33.35
CA SER A 325 10.71 -18.48 32.49
C SER A 325 10.41 -19.60 31.49
N ALA A 326 10.63 -19.27 30.23
CA ALA A 326 10.78 -20.25 29.17
C ALA A 326 11.90 -21.26 29.55
N HIS A 327 11.64 -22.52 29.30
CA HIS A 327 12.61 -23.60 29.47
C HIS A 327 13.80 -23.34 28.52
N GLU A 328 14.89 -22.77 29.01
CA GLU A 328 16.18 -22.87 28.34
C GLU A 328 16.59 -24.36 28.32
N PRO A 329 16.87 -24.96 27.17
CA PRO A 329 17.40 -26.30 27.15
C PRO A 329 18.77 -26.26 27.82
N LYS A 330 18.93 -26.97 28.93
CA LYS A 330 20.22 -27.17 29.58
C LYS A 330 21.21 -27.66 28.54
N ALA A 331 22.20 -26.83 28.23
CA ALA A 331 23.40 -27.24 27.51
C ALA A 331 24.01 -28.40 28.24
N ARG A 332 24.07 -29.58 27.63
CA ARG A 332 24.84 -30.71 28.15
C ARG A 332 26.31 -30.31 28.09
N SER A 333 26.88 -30.00 29.24
CA SER A 333 28.32 -29.94 29.42
C SER A 333 28.90 -31.32 29.14
N ARG A 334 29.84 -31.36 28.24
CA ARG A 334 30.84 -32.44 28.18
C ARG A 334 31.93 -32.17 29.18
#